data_07d832ef0078ff3370ed817c81d49143
#
_entry.id   07d832ef0078ff3370ed817c81d49143
#
_cell.length_a   1.000
_cell.length_b   1.000
_cell.length_c   1.000
_cell.angle_alpha   90.00
_cell.angle_beta   90.00
_cell.angle_gamma   90.00
#
_symmetry.space_group_name_H-M   'P 1'
#
loop_
_entity.id
_entity.type
_entity.pdbx_description
1 polymer ?
#
loop_
_entity_poly.entity_id
_entity_poly.type
_entity_poly.pdbx_seq_one_letter_code
_entity_poly.pdbx_strand_id
1 'polypeptide(L)'
;MKIAIVTGASSGIGASYVCQLAEKYSWLDEIWVIARNETALWTLKRQCIVPLRVFAMDITQTENLLRLEEELEKVKPYVKYFVNAAGCGINKKIKETDLMD
;
A
#
# COMPACT_ATOMS: atom_id res chain seq x y z
N MET A 1 6.14 -13.82 -0.87
CA MET A 1 6.50 -12.71 0.06
C MET A 1 5.26 -12.22 0.80
N LYS A 2 5.46 -11.66 1.96
CA LYS A 2 4.38 -11.11 2.79
C LYS A 2 4.38 -9.60 2.63
N ILE A 3 3.24 -9.04 2.26
CA ILE A 3 3.13 -7.60 1.99
C ILE A 3 1.93 -6.99 2.70
N ALA A 4 1.97 -5.66 2.79
CA ALA A 4 0.80 -4.84 3.07
C ALA A 4 0.56 -3.95 1.87
N ILE A 5 -0.67 -3.55 1.65
CA ILE A 5 -1.03 -2.62 0.57
C ILE A 5 -1.72 -1.41 1.20
N VAL A 6 -1.26 -0.22 0.85
CA VAL A 6 -1.86 1.02 1.35
C VAL A 6 -2.19 1.91 0.16
N THR A 7 -3.47 2.18 -0.07
CA THR A 7 -3.91 3.14 -1.08
C THR A 7 -4.06 4.51 -0.42
N GLY A 8 -3.83 5.58 -1.20
CA GLY A 8 -3.83 6.92 -0.64
C GLY A 8 -2.65 7.18 0.27
N ALA A 9 -1.54 6.49 0.02
CA ALA A 9 -0.38 6.50 0.90
C ALA A 9 0.33 7.84 0.99
N SER A 10 0.09 8.74 0.05
CA SER A 10 0.73 10.06 0.06
C SER A 10 0.01 11.06 0.96
N SER A 11 -1.21 10.76 1.39
CA SER A 11 -1.94 11.63 2.31
C SER A 11 -1.37 11.51 3.73
N GLY A 12 -1.65 12.50 4.57
CA GLY A 12 -1.17 12.45 5.95
C GLY A 12 -1.59 11.18 6.68
N ILE A 13 -2.84 10.76 6.49
CA ILE A 13 -3.37 9.56 7.13
C ILE A 13 -2.76 8.30 6.52
N GLY A 14 -2.69 8.23 5.19
CA GLY A 14 -2.12 7.07 4.52
C GLY A 14 -0.65 6.90 4.82
N ALA A 15 0.11 7.98 4.80
CA ALA A 15 1.53 7.95 5.14
C ALA A 15 1.74 7.49 6.58
N SER A 16 0.88 7.95 7.50
CA SER A 16 0.95 7.53 8.89
C SER A 16 0.72 6.03 9.04
N TYR A 17 -0.23 5.48 8.29
CA TYR A 17 -0.46 4.02 8.31
C TYR A 17 0.76 3.26 7.82
N VAL A 18 1.40 3.74 6.76
CA VAL A 18 2.59 3.08 6.22
C VAL A 18 3.69 3.03 7.27
N CYS A 19 3.94 4.15 7.95
CA CYS A 19 4.96 4.20 8.98
C CYS A 19 4.63 3.27 10.15
N GLN A 20 3.37 3.24 10.58
CA GLN A 20 2.95 2.37 11.66
C GLN A 20 3.07 0.90 11.29
N LEU A 21 2.69 0.54 10.07
CA LEU A 21 2.84 -0.83 9.60
C LEU A 21 4.30 -1.25 9.56
N ALA A 22 5.17 -0.37 9.08
CA ALA A 22 6.59 -0.66 8.99
C ALA A 22 7.20 -0.87 10.37
N GLU A 23 6.80 -0.08 11.35
CA GLU A 23 7.31 -0.21 12.72
C GLU A 23 6.76 -1.45 13.41
N LYS A 24 5.45 -1.66 13.31
CA LYS A 24 4.78 -2.73 14.04
C LYS A 24 5.03 -4.09 13.41
N TYR A 25 5.11 -4.12 12.09
CA TYR A 25 5.25 -5.38 11.35
C TYR A 25 6.50 -5.36 10.49
N SER A 26 7.63 -5.19 11.15
CA SER A 26 8.92 -5.11 10.46
C SER A 26 9.31 -6.39 9.72
N TRP A 27 8.57 -7.47 9.95
CA TRP A 27 8.75 -8.73 9.25
C TRP A 27 8.11 -8.75 7.87
N LEU A 28 7.35 -7.71 7.50
CA LEU A 28 6.81 -7.60 6.14
C LEU A 28 7.96 -7.51 5.14
N ASP A 29 7.83 -8.20 4.03
CA ASP A 29 8.84 -8.14 2.97
C ASP A 29 8.76 -6.83 2.22
N GLU A 30 7.56 -6.35 1.94
CA GLU A 30 7.34 -5.08 1.26
C GLU A 30 6.02 -4.47 1.73
N ILE A 31 5.90 -3.16 1.57
CA ILE A 31 4.64 -2.46 1.65
C ILE A 31 4.40 -1.82 0.28
N TRP A 32 3.30 -2.18 -0.36
CA TRP A 32 2.93 -1.63 -1.66
C TRP A 32 2.13 -0.35 -1.42
N VAL A 33 2.68 0.77 -1.85
CA VAL A 33 2.09 2.09 -1.62
C VAL A 33 1.58 2.67 -2.92
N ILE A 34 0.32 3.08 -2.91
CA ILE A 34 -0.37 3.54 -4.12
C ILE A 34 -0.94 4.93 -3.87
N ALA A 35 -0.56 5.87 -4.71
CA ALA A 35 -1.08 7.22 -4.68
C ALA A 35 -0.67 7.96 -5.94
N ARG A 36 -1.30 9.12 -6.18
CA ARG A 36 -0.99 9.90 -7.38
C ARG A 36 0.29 10.72 -7.24
N ASN A 37 0.63 11.13 -6.02
CA ASN A 37 1.79 11.97 -5.79
C ASN A 37 3.07 11.15 -5.66
N GLU A 38 3.76 11.01 -6.78
CA GLU A 38 4.97 10.20 -6.85
C GLU A 38 6.07 10.70 -5.92
N THR A 39 6.28 12.01 -5.88
CA THR A 39 7.33 12.59 -5.04
C THR A 39 7.10 12.27 -3.56
N ALA A 40 5.85 12.36 -3.10
CA ALA A 40 5.52 12.03 -1.72
C ALA A 40 5.77 10.55 -1.42
N LEU A 41 5.49 9.67 -2.37
CA LEU A 41 5.74 8.24 -2.18
C LEU A 41 7.23 7.94 -2.09
N TRP A 42 8.05 8.59 -2.90
CA TRP A 42 9.50 8.39 -2.85
C TRP A 42 10.10 8.95 -1.56
N THR A 43 9.56 10.06 -1.06
CA THR A 43 9.96 10.61 0.23
C THR A 43 9.63 9.62 1.34
N LEU A 44 8.44 9.06 1.30
CA LEU A 44 8.01 8.07 2.29
C LEU A 44 8.91 6.83 2.26
N LYS A 45 9.29 6.40 1.06
CA LYS A 45 10.15 5.23 0.88
C LYS A 45 11.48 5.39 1.63
N ARG A 46 12.01 6.60 1.67
CA ARG A 46 13.28 6.87 2.36
C ARG A 46 13.15 6.81 3.87
N GLN A 47 11.95 6.93 4.39
CA GLN A 47 11.70 7.01 5.83
C GLN A 47 11.37 5.67 6.47
N CYS A 48 11.07 4.67 5.66
CA CYS A 48 10.61 3.38 6.17
C CYS A 48 11.70 2.34 6.15
N ILE A 49 11.76 1.53 7.20
CA ILE A 49 12.72 0.42 7.28
C ILE A 49 12.27 -0.77 6.44
N VAL A 50 10.95 -0.93 6.23
CA VAL A 50 10.44 -1.96 5.34
C VAL A 50 10.48 -1.42 3.92
N PRO A 51 10.97 -2.19 2.94
CA PRO A 51 10.99 -1.73 1.55
C PRO A 51 9.60 -1.39 1.04
N LEU A 52 9.47 -0.26 0.37
CA LEU A 52 8.22 0.13 -0.25
C LEU A 52 8.28 -0.11 -1.75
N ARG A 53 7.20 -0.67 -2.30
CA ARG A 53 7.05 -0.76 -3.75
C ARG A 53 6.06 0.35 -4.14
N VAL A 54 6.54 1.29 -4.95
CA VAL A 54 5.81 2.52 -5.26
C VAL A 54 4.98 2.36 -6.53
N PHE A 55 3.68 2.64 -6.42
CA PHE A 55 2.76 2.68 -7.55
C PHE A 55 2.18 4.10 -7.64
N ALA A 56 2.83 4.94 -8.43
CA ALA A 56 2.38 6.32 -8.62
C ALA A 56 1.26 6.32 -9.68
N MET A 57 0.04 6.13 -9.24
CA MET A 57 -1.10 6.01 -10.13
C MET A 57 -2.39 6.39 -9.43
N ASP A 58 -3.38 6.76 -10.24
CA ASP A 58 -4.74 7.00 -9.76
C ASP A 58 -5.49 5.67 -9.78
N ILE A 59 -5.74 5.11 -8.61
CA ILE A 59 -6.36 3.79 -8.47
C ILE A 59 -7.84 3.78 -8.90
N THR A 60 -8.44 4.95 -9.07
CA THR A 60 -9.82 5.03 -9.56
C THR A 60 -9.94 4.77 -11.05
N GLN A 61 -8.82 4.81 -11.77
CA GLN A 61 -8.79 4.53 -13.20
C GLN A 61 -8.69 3.02 -13.42
N THR A 62 -9.59 2.49 -14.23
CA THR A 62 -9.65 1.05 -14.50
C THR A 62 -8.32 0.51 -15.01
N GLU A 63 -7.67 1.24 -15.91
CA GLU A 63 -6.39 0.82 -16.48
C GLU A 63 -5.33 0.61 -15.41
N ASN A 64 -5.30 1.51 -14.42
CA ASN A 64 -4.33 1.43 -13.34
C ASN A 64 -4.65 0.27 -12.41
N LEU A 65 -5.93 0.05 -12.16
CA LEU A 65 -6.36 -1.07 -11.35
C LEU A 65 -5.96 -2.39 -12.00
N LEU A 66 -6.11 -2.49 -13.31
CA LEU A 66 -5.68 -3.68 -14.05
C LEU A 66 -4.19 -3.90 -13.96
N ARG A 67 -3.41 -2.82 -14.01
CA ARG A 67 -1.96 -2.91 -13.86
C ARG A 67 -1.56 -3.42 -12.48
N LEU A 68 -2.26 -2.98 -11.46
CA LEU A 68 -2.02 -3.47 -10.11
C LEU A 68 -2.37 -4.95 -10.01
N GLU A 69 -3.49 -5.35 -10.61
CA GLU A 69 -3.89 -6.76 -10.63
C GLU A 69 -2.86 -7.62 -11.34
N GLU A 70 -2.31 -7.13 -12.46
CA GLU A 70 -1.26 -7.84 -13.18
C GLU A 70 -0.03 -8.06 -12.30
N GLU A 71 0.36 -7.04 -11.56
CA GLU A 71 1.50 -7.16 -10.67
C GLU A 71 1.23 -8.15 -9.54
N LEU A 72 0.03 -8.14 -9.00
CA LEU A 72 -0.37 -9.11 -7.99
C LEU A 72 -0.32 -10.54 -8.54
N GLU A 73 -0.79 -10.74 -9.77
CA GLU A 73 -0.74 -12.06 -10.42
C GLU A 73 0.69 -12.51 -10.66
N LYS A 74 1.55 -11.59 -11.02
CA LYS A 74 2.94 -11.89 -11.33
C LYS A 74 3.74 -12.24 -10.09
N VAL A 75 3.55 -11.48 -9.03
CA VAL A 75 4.31 -11.64 -7.78
C VAL A 75 3.67 -12.68 -6.87
N LYS A 76 2.35 -12.77 -6.89
CA LYS A 76 1.56 -13.66 -6.03
C LYS A 76 1.93 -13.51 -4.56
N PRO A 77 1.86 -12.28 -4.04
CA PRO A 77 2.25 -12.06 -2.66
C PRO A 77 1.19 -12.52 -1.69
N TYR A 78 1.60 -12.69 -0.45
CA TYR A 78 0.70 -12.94 0.65
C TYR A 78 0.31 -11.59 1.22
N VAL A 79 -0.91 -11.13 0.97
CA VAL A 79 -1.35 -9.81 1.43
C VAL A 79 -1.86 -9.93 2.85
N LYS A 80 -1.07 -9.44 3.80
CA LYS A 80 -1.39 -9.54 5.22
C LYS A 80 -2.28 -8.40 5.69
N TYR A 81 -2.11 -7.20 5.13
CA TYR A 81 -2.90 -6.03 5.50
C TYR A 81 -3.23 -5.23 4.27
N PHE A 82 -4.44 -4.70 4.23
CA PHE A 82 -4.86 -3.78 3.19
C PHE A 82 -5.48 -2.56 3.87
N VAL A 83 -4.94 -1.38 3.60
CA VAL A 83 -5.43 -0.13 4.15
C VAL A 83 -5.86 0.77 3.02
N ASN A 84 -7.14 1.12 2.97
CA ASN A 84 -7.65 2.02 1.95
C ASN A 84 -7.82 3.41 2.55
N ALA A 85 -6.82 4.26 2.36
CA ALA A 85 -6.85 5.64 2.81
C ALA A 85 -7.16 6.61 1.67
N ALA A 86 -7.44 6.08 0.47
CA ALA A 86 -7.74 6.92 -0.67
C ALA A 86 -9.17 7.44 -0.59
N GLY A 87 -9.34 8.69 -0.85
CA GLY A 87 -10.61 9.27 -1.20
C GLY A 87 -11.36 9.98 -0.11
N CYS A 88 -11.91 9.34 0.88
CA CYS A 88 -12.94 9.97 1.69
C CYS A 88 -12.53 10.39 3.10
N GLY A 89 -11.29 10.22 3.45
CA GLY A 89 -10.85 10.56 4.79
C GLY A 89 -11.31 9.61 5.88
N ILE A 90 -12.07 8.60 5.53
CA ILE A 90 -12.44 7.56 6.45
C ILE A 90 -11.58 6.34 6.15
N ASN A 91 -10.84 5.93 7.14
CA ASN A 91 -9.90 4.83 6.94
C ASN A 91 -10.45 3.57 7.54
N LYS A 92 -10.61 2.57 6.71
CA LYS A 92 -10.98 1.26 7.17
C LYS A 92 -9.80 0.35 7.03
N LYS A 93 -9.42 -0.20 8.14
CA LYS A 93 -8.41 -1.22 8.17
C LYS A 93 -9.08 -2.55 7.87
N ILE A 94 -8.71 -3.16 6.79
CA ILE A 94 -9.24 -4.46 6.41
C ILE A 94 -8.42 -5.53 7.11
N LYS A 95 -9.10 -6.44 7.76
CA LYS A 95 -8.41 -7.52 8.46
C LYS A 95 -7.74 -8.45 7.46
N GLU A 96 -6.65 -9.02 7.90
CA GLU A 96 -5.87 -9.96 7.12
C GLU A 96 -6.72 -11.07 6.50
N THR A 97 -7.64 -11.61 7.28
CA THR A 97 -8.51 -12.70 6.82
C THR A 97 -9.41 -12.32 5.67
N ASP A 98 -9.72 -11.03 5.53
CA ASP A 98 -10.59 -10.56 4.46
C ASP A 98 -9.92 -10.65 3.09
N LEU A 99 -8.61 -10.72 3.08
CA LEU A 99 -7.83 -10.72 1.85
C LEU A 99 -7.31 -12.09 1.46
N MET A 100 -7.43 -13.02 2.35
CA MET A 100 -6.88 -14.37 2.13
C MET A 100 -7.88 -15.33 1.51
N ASP A 101 -9.08 -14.90 1.31
CA ASP A 101 -10.16 -15.73 0.76
C ASP A 101 -10.15 -15.81 -0.75
#